data_d6dff29e9771aa7d214ac5412b4b9f93
#
_entry.id   d6dff29e9771aa7d214ac5412b4b9f93
#
_cell.length_a   1.000
_cell.length_b   1.000
_cell.length_c   1.000
_cell.angle_alpha   90.00
_cell.angle_beta   90.00
_cell.angle_gamma   90.00
#
_symmetry.space_group_name_H-M   'P 1'
#
loop_
_entity.id
_entity.type
_entity.pdbx_description
1 polymer ?
#
loop_
_entity_poly.entity_id
_entity_poly.type
_entity_poly.pdbx_seq_one_letter_code
_entity_poly.pdbx_strand_id
1 'polypeptide(L)'
;MTAFLAVLFLAVSVRQDQAALRSGCDTGSETIASLPAGTDVTIKFVLSGDATPCYKIAAIVGGKEVGGYLAASALEGLDDFQRGLRDATWIGATQVMSVVRPPAASGKVAVNPLASPLANQAADLLESGRPEKALELIEPAARSGKDPGLLALAGAAAWRADDTGKALGYWRESLDLQPNPALESLYKRVEKENKNDQSSERLYGVRIALRYEAGAISADTAHQMVALLDQEFGRISGELGCVAEERIVAIAQSPEAYRKTTDAAEWSGGQYDGRIRVPIAPPSGTALGSGQALDAAARRALAHEIAHACLTLTGRWPAWLQEGLAQRLSGDTVSPQLRAKLEQWSKEGRLPKLANLGQDWSRLDTDHAIAAYGLSLEAIDAFYAAYGAEGIRDLLHSPDRLGAITADLEKRLGL
;
A
#
# COMPACT_ATOMS: atom_id res chain seq x y z
N MET A 1 -2.29 21.54 36.01
CA MET A 1 -1.13 21.54 35.10
C MET A 1 -1.40 20.49 34.07
N THR A 2 -2.01 20.88 32.96
CA THR A 2 -2.33 20.00 31.80
C THR A 2 -1.10 20.00 30.89
N ALA A 3 -0.39 18.88 30.88
CA ALA A 3 0.71 18.68 29.95
C ALA A 3 0.10 18.50 28.55
N PHE A 4 0.23 19.50 27.69
CA PHE A 4 0.08 19.40 26.27
C PHE A 4 1.21 18.48 25.75
N LEU A 5 0.91 17.26 25.38
CA LEU A 5 1.79 16.49 24.52
C LEU A 5 1.78 17.21 23.16
N ALA A 6 2.84 17.97 22.90
CA ALA A 6 3.13 18.43 21.56
C ALA A 6 3.41 17.18 20.70
N VAL A 7 2.46 16.83 19.82
CA VAL A 7 2.72 15.95 18.69
C VAL A 7 3.74 16.71 17.83
N LEU A 8 4.99 16.29 17.86
CA LEU A 8 5.99 16.76 16.92
C LEU A 8 5.53 16.31 15.53
N PHE A 9 4.87 17.20 14.81
CA PHE A 9 4.80 17.09 13.34
C PHE A 9 6.25 17.22 12.86
N LEU A 10 6.77 16.19 12.24
CA LEU A 10 8.05 16.22 11.54
C LEU A 10 7.88 17.20 10.39
N ALA A 11 8.27 18.45 10.61
CA ALA A 11 8.12 19.51 9.64
C ALA A 11 9.17 19.32 8.55
N VAL A 12 8.73 19.16 7.31
CA VAL A 12 9.61 19.30 6.16
C VAL A 12 9.72 20.78 5.84
N SER A 13 10.93 21.26 5.67
CA SER A 13 11.19 22.66 5.36
C SER A 13 12.12 22.82 4.16
N VAL A 14 12.15 24.04 3.63
CA VAL A 14 13.05 24.39 2.53
C VAL A 14 14.48 24.51 3.05
N ARG A 15 15.40 23.76 2.44
CA ARG A 15 16.83 23.73 2.85
C ARG A 15 17.62 24.94 2.37
N GLN A 16 17.33 25.43 1.18
CA GLN A 16 18.13 26.46 0.51
C GLN A 16 17.34 27.75 0.39
N ASP A 17 18.01 28.88 0.58
CA ASP A 17 17.41 30.17 0.34
C ASP A 17 17.06 30.35 -1.14
N GLN A 18 15.93 31.00 -1.44
CA GLN A 18 15.40 31.21 -2.79
C GLN A 18 15.15 29.91 -3.60
N ALA A 19 14.71 28.84 -2.93
CA ALA A 19 14.31 27.61 -3.63
C ALA A 19 13.16 27.90 -4.59
N ALA A 20 13.37 27.57 -5.87
CA ALA A 20 12.38 27.82 -6.92
C ALA A 20 11.25 26.80 -6.84
N LEU A 21 10.07 27.23 -6.39
CA LEU A 21 8.83 26.46 -6.47
C LEU A 21 8.34 26.50 -7.92
N ARG A 22 8.24 25.35 -8.57
CA ARG A 22 7.99 25.26 -10.02
C ARG A 22 6.59 24.73 -10.34
N SER A 23 6.13 24.98 -11.56
CA SER A 23 4.87 24.43 -12.10
C SER A 23 4.96 22.92 -12.43
N GLY A 24 6.16 22.36 -12.54
CA GLY A 24 6.45 20.96 -12.84
C GLY A 24 7.81 20.53 -12.27
N CYS A 25 8.13 19.26 -12.38
CA CYS A 25 9.39 18.68 -11.89
C CYS A 25 10.61 18.98 -12.77
N ASP A 26 10.40 19.34 -14.01
CA ASP A 26 11.49 19.65 -14.93
C ASP A 26 12.21 20.95 -14.55
N THR A 27 13.51 20.97 -14.73
CA THR A 27 14.33 22.17 -14.48
C THR A 27 13.95 23.35 -15.38
N GLY A 28 13.31 23.10 -16.52
CA GLY A 28 12.76 24.09 -17.44
C GLY A 28 11.35 24.59 -17.11
N SER A 29 10.69 24.00 -16.11
CA SER A 29 9.35 24.41 -15.71
C SER A 29 9.35 25.83 -15.13
N GLU A 30 8.24 26.56 -15.36
CA GLU A 30 8.05 27.92 -14.88
C GLU A 30 8.17 28.02 -13.34
N THR A 31 8.87 29.02 -12.84
CA THR A 31 8.95 29.30 -11.40
C THR A 31 7.70 30.05 -10.95
N ILE A 32 6.91 29.43 -10.08
CA ILE A 32 5.68 30.00 -9.51
C ILE A 32 6.01 30.96 -8.35
N ALA A 33 6.96 30.58 -7.51
CA ALA A 33 7.39 31.35 -6.36
C ALA A 33 8.83 31.01 -5.98
N SER A 34 9.46 31.88 -5.18
CA SER A 34 10.75 31.62 -4.54
C SER A 34 10.52 31.48 -3.06
N LEU A 35 10.98 30.39 -2.48
CA LEU A 35 10.79 30.07 -1.06
C LEU A 35 12.08 30.31 -0.28
N PRO A 36 12.02 31.06 0.84
CA PRO A 36 13.16 31.20 1.76
C PRO A 36 13.54 29.86 2.43
N ALA A 37 14.80 29.73 2.82
CA ALA A 37 15.22 28.65 3.70
C ALA A 37 14.41 28.63 5.01
N GLY A 38 14.12 27.46 5.54
CA GLY A 38 13.30 27.28 6.75
C GLY A 38 11.80 27.49 6.53
N THR A 39 11.32 27.70 5.29
CA THR A 39 9.88 27.72 5.00
C THR A 39 9.29 26.33 5.20
N ASP A 40 8.35 26.19 6.10
CA ASP A 40 7.61 24.94 6.30
C ASP A 40 6.78 24.60 5.06
N VAL A 41 6.85 23.35 4.64
CA VAL A 41 6.09 22.85 3.49
C VAL A 41 5.28 21.63 3.84
N THR A 42 4.11 21.53 3.25
CA THR A 42 3.27 20.32 3.29
C THR A 42 3.47 19.54 2.02
N ILE A 43 3.97 18.31 2.10
CA ILE A 43 4.09 17.41 0.94
C ILE A 43 2.69 16.91 0.56
N LYS A 44 2.31 17.09 -0.70
CA LYS A 44 1.04 16.63 -1.25
C LYS A 44 1.21 15.28 -1.97
N PHE A 45 2.26 15.11 -2.77
CA PHE A 45 2.64 13.82 -3.36
C PHE A 45 4.08 13.85 -3.93
N VAL A 46 4.59 12.65 -4.20
CA VAL A 46 5.89 12.42 -4.84
C VAL A 46 5.66 12.02 -6.29
N LEU A 47 6.38 12.64 -7.23
CA LEU A 47 6.44 12.17 -8.61
C LEU A 47 7.59 11.19 -8.75
N SER A 48 7.25 9.93 -8.97
CA SER A 48 8.21 8.88 -9.33
C SER A 48 8.46 8.96 -10.83
N GLY A 49 9.72 8.98 -11.25
CA GLY A 49 10.07 8.84 -12.66
C GLY A 49 11.15 9.79 -13.20
N ASP A 50 11.49 10.85 -12.48
CA ASP A 50 12.58 11.75 -12.87
C ASP A 50 13.84 11.56 -12.02
N ALA A 51 14.98 11.97 -12.56
CA ALA A 51 16.34 11.77 -12.02
C ALA A 51 16.56 12.20 -10.58
N THR A 52 15.72 13.07 -10.10
CA THR A 52 15.67 13.52 -8.70
C THR A 52 14.24 13.38 -8.23
N PRO A 53 13.98 12.72 -7.07
CA PRO A 53 12.67 12.76 -6.48
C PRO A 53 12.16 14.19 -6.39
N CYS A 54 11.00 14.43 -6.95
CA CYS A 54 10.37 15.74 -7.02
C CYS A 54 9.06 15.66 -6.23
N TYR A 55 8.85 16.62 -5.36
CA TYR A 55 7.73 16.64 -4.44
C TYR A 55 6.77 17.75 -4.82
N LYS A 56 5.50 17.42 -5.03
CA LYS A 56 4.45 18.42 -5.02
C LYS A 56 4.21 18.84 -3.59
N ILE A 57 4.37 20.14 -3.34
CA ILE A 57 4.24 20.72 -2.00
C ILE A 57 3.22 21.84 -2.02
N ALA A 58 2.72 22.18 -0.84
CA ALA A 58 2.08 23.45 -0.55
C ALA A 58 2.88 24.21 0.51
N ALA A 59 3.00 25.53 0.34
CA ALA A 59 3.65 26.42 1.27
C ALA A 59 2.84 27.70 1.45
N ILE A 60 2.97 28.36 2.59
CA ILE A 60 2.34 29.66 2.83
C ILE A 60 3.32 30.76 2.44
N VAL A 61 3.00 31.49 1.41
CA VAL A 61 3.79 32.62 0.89
C VAL A 61 2.95 33.88 0.97
N GLY A 62 3.41 34.86 1.75
CA GLY A 62 2.65 36.12 1.94
C GLY A 62 1.23 35.92 2.46
N GLY A 63 1.00 34.91 3.30
CA GLY A 63 -0.30 34.58 3.87
C GLY A 63 -1.26 33.81 2.95
N LYS A 64 -0.81 33.40 1.76
CA LYS A 64 -1.58 32.58 0.81
C LYS A 64 -0.93 31.23 0.63
N GLU A 65 -1.73 30.17 0.54
CA GLU A 65 -1.25 28.86 0.16
C GLU A 65 -0.89 28.83 -1.34
N VAL A 66 0.35 28.46 -1.64
CA VAL A 66 0.87 28.31 -2.99
C VAL A 66 1.34 26.85 -3.17
N GLY A 67 0.84 26.18 -4.19
CA GLY A 67 1.23 24.82 -4.54
C GLY A 67 2.17 24.78 -5.73
N GLY A 68 3.13 23.86 -5.71
CA GLY A 68 4.07 23.65 -6.80
C GLY A 68 5.01 22.49 -6.53
N TYR A 69 6.10 22.42 -7.28
CA TYR A 69 7.05 21.33 -7.20
C TYR A 69 8.43 21.77 -6.74
N LEU A 70 9.03 21.01 -5.82
CA LEU A 70 10.40 21.16 -5.37
C LEU A 70 11.19 19.86 -5.53
N ALA A 71 12.46 19.97 -5.93
CA ALA A 71 13.37 18.83 -5.92
C ALA A 71 13.65 18.40 -4.47
N ALA A 72 13.88 17.10 -4.24
CA ALA A 72 14.24 16.56 -2.93
C ALA A 72 15.47 17.27 -2.31
N SER A 73 16.43 17.64 -3.15
CA SER A 73 17.65 18.37 -2.70
C SER A 73 17.36 19.74 -2.09
N ALA A 74 16.22 20.34 -2.42
CA ALA A 74 15.79 21.63 -1.87
C ALA A 74 15.03 21.50 -0.54
N LEU A 75 14.78 20.29 -0.05
CA LEU A 75 14.02 20.01 1.16
C LEU A 75 14.93 19.42 2.25
N GLU A 76 14.63 19.71 3.50
CA GLU A 76 15.20 19.08 4.69
C GLU A 76 14.09 18.48 5.56
N GLY A 77 14.43 17.49 6.38
CA GLY A 77 13.47 16.75 7.18
C GLY A 77 12.74 15.64 6.39
N LEU A 78 13.09 15.44 5.11
CA LEU A 78 12.49 14.38 4.29
C LEU A 78 12.72 12.98 4.85
N ASP A 79 13.91 12.72 5.40
CA ASP A 79 14.24 11.40 5.97
C ASP A 79 13.39 11.09 7.20
N ASP A 80 13.19 12.10 8.05
CA ASP A 80 12.35 11.98 9.24
C ASP A 80 10.87 11.91 8.86
N PHE A 81 10.45 12.71 7.87
CA PHE A 81 9.11 12.67 7.29
C PHE A 81 8.83 11.28 6.69
N GLN A 82 9.72 10.76 5.86
CA GLN A 82 9.57 9.44 5.25
C GLN A 82 9.68 8.31 6.26
N ARG A 83 10.48 8.46 7.33
CA ARG A 83 10.53 7.51 8.44
C ARG A 83 9.21 7.48 9.20
N GLY A 84 8.66 8.64 9.54
CA GLY A 84 7.33 8.75 10.17
C GLY A 84 6.22 8.15 9.29
N LEU A 85 6.31 8.32 7.98
CA LEU A 85 5.39 7.71 7.00
C LEU A 85 5.50 6.19 6.97
N ARG A 86 6.72 5.64 6.99
CA ARG A 86 6.98 4.19 7.00
C ARG A 86 6.42 3.53 8.25
N ASP A 87 6.57 4.17 9.41
CA ASP A 87 6.04 3.66 10.66
C ASP A 87 4.50 3.68 10.70
N ALA A 88 3.87 4.57 9.93
CA ALA A 88 2.43 4.76 9.89
C ALA A 88 1.69 3.91 8.82
N THR A 89 2.36 3.53 7.74
CA THR A 89 1.69 3.00 6.53
C THR A 89 1.53 1.49 6.47
N TRP A 90 2.17 0.72 7.36
CA TRP A 90 2.16 -0.73 7.24
C TRP A 90 1.21 -1.42 8.22
N ILE A 91 -0.10 -1.43 7.87
CA ILE A 91 -0.96 -2.53 8.26
C ILE A 91 -1.23 -3.36 7.01
N GLY A 92 -0.25 -4.06 6.54
CA GLY A 92 -0.48 -5.07 5.52
C GLY A 92 -1.31 -6.22 6.10
N ALA A 93 -1.91 -7.01 5.22
CA ALA A 93 -2.50 -8.29 5.55
C ALA A 93 -1.63 -9.13 6.51
N THR A 94 -0.31 -8.99 6.38
CA THR A 94 0.72 -9.57 7.24
C THR A 94 0.65 -9.08 8.70
N GLN A 95 0.30 -7.81 8.96
CA GLN A 95 0.27 -7.28 10.31
C GLN A 95 -0.94 -7.78 11.10
N VAL A 96 -2.12 -7.86 10.47
CA VAL A 96 -3.30 -8.50 11.08
C VAL A 96 -2.98 -9.97 11.38
N MET A 97 -2.34 -10.66 10.43
CA MET A 97 -1.96 -12.06 10.62
C MET A 97 -0.82 -12.24 11.63
N SER A 98 0.11 -11.30 11.77
CA SER A 98 1.16 -11.34 12.81
C SER A 98 0.61 -11.12 14.22
N VAL A 99 -0.50 -10.36 14.34
CA VAL A 99 -1.22 -10.21 15.62
C VAL A 99 -1.93 -11.49 16.00
N VAL A 100 -2.50 -12.18 15.03
CA VAL A 100 -3.24 -13.44 15.20
C VAL A 100 -2.29 -14.64 15.26
N ARG A 101 -1.18 -14.61 14.52
CA ARG A 101 -0.08 -15.58 14.54
C ARG A 101 1.22 -14.87 14.94
N PRO A 102 1.51 -14.67 16.22
CA PRO A 102 2.78 -14.09 16.62
C PRO A 102 3.94 -14.97 16.09
N PRO A 103 5.04 -14.37 15.59
CA PRO A 103 6.19 -15.12 15.13
C PRO A 103 6.67 -16.04 16.26
N ALA A 104 6.99 -17.28 15.93
CA ALA A 104 7.55 -18.23 16.88
C ALA A 104 8.79 -17.60 17.53
N ALA A 105 8.75 -17.41 18.84
CA ALA A 105 9.89 -16.91 19.58
C ALA A 105 11.06 -17.86 19.33
N SER A 106 12.19 -17.32 18.89
CA SER A 106 13.38 -18.07 18.53
C SER A 106 13.74 -19.08 19.65
N GLY A 107 13.61 -20.36 19.37
CA GLY A 107 14.27 -21.42 20.12
C GLY A 107 13.46 -22.27 21.09
N LYS A 108 12.15 -22.07 21.25
CA LYS A 108 11.27 -23.07 21.90
C LYS A 108 9.97 -23.12 21.10
N VAL A 109 9.56 -24.32 20.70
CA VAL A 109 8.22 -24.59 20.15
C VAL A 109 7.24 -24.28 21.28
N ALA A 110 6.85 -23.01 21.41
CA ALA A 110 5.66 -22.67 22.14
C ALA A 110 4.52 -23.30 21.36
N VAL A 111 3.80 -24.21 21.98
CA VAL A 111 2.54 -24.73 21.42
C VAL A 111 1.66 -23.49 21.20
N ASN A 112 1.60 -23.06 19.96
CA ASN A 112 0.79 -21.92 19.56
C ASN A 112 -0.68 -22.31 19.81
N PRO A 113 -1.46 -21.56 20.60
CA PRO A 113 -2.86 -21.88 20.84
C PRO A 113 -3.71 -21.87 19.57
N LEU A 114 -3.20 -21.29 18.46
CA LEU A 114 -3.78 -21.42 17.11
C LEU A 114 -3.39 -22.72 16.39
N ALA A 115 -2.79 -23.69 17.08
CA ALA A 115 -2.40 -24.98 16.51
C ALA A 115 -3.59 -25.91 16.17
N SER A 116 -4.83 -25.45 16.26
CA SER A 116 -5.95 -26.22 15.76
C SER A 116 -5.88 -26.28 14.21
N PRO A 117 -6.11 -27.45 13.58
CA PRO A 117 -6.16 -27.56 12.14
C PRO A 117 -7.15 -26.57 11.50
N LEU A 118 -8.25 -26.28 12.20
CA LEU A 118 -9.28 -25.31 11.79
C LEU A 118 -8.74 -23.88 11.68
N ALA A 119 -7.98 -23.41 12.66
CA ALA A 119 -7.38 -22.09 12.65
C ALA A 119 -6.32 -21.95 11.53
N ASN A 120 -5.54 -22.98 11.29
CA ASN A 120 -4.58 -22.99 10.19
C ASN A 120 -5.27 -22.91 8.83
N GLN A 121 -6.31 -23.72 8.63
CA GLN A 121 -7.08 -23.73 7.41
C GLN A 121 -7.76 -22.37 7.14
N ALA A 122 -8.33 -21.75 8.17
CA ALA A 122 -8.92 -20.41 8.04
C ALA A 122 -7.87 -19.34 7.75
N ALA A 123 -6.70 -19.43 8.36
CA ALA A 123 -5.60 -18.52 8.07
C ALA A 123 -5.10 -18.67 6.62
N ASP A 124 -5.00 -19.89 6.10
CA ASP A 124 -4.62 -20.15 4.71
C ASP A 124 -5.67 -19.59 3.73
N LEU A 125 -6.96 -19.71 4.07
CA LEU A 125 -8.04 -19.07 3.30
C LEU A 125 -7.91 -17.55 3.29
N LEU A 126 -7.64 -16.93 4.44
CA LEU A 126 -7.41 -15.48 4.52
C LEU A 126 -6.21 -15.05 3.69
N GLU A 127 -5.10 -15.76 3.81
CA GLU A 127 -3.88 -15.45 3.08
C GLU A 127 -4.00 -15.63 1.58
N SER A 128 -4.91 -16.49 1.13
CA SER A 128 -5.26 -16.69 -0.28
C SER A 128 -6.46 -15.84 -0.75
N GLY A 129 -6.80 -14.77 -0.04
CA GLY A 129 -7.84 -13.80 -0.45
C GLY A 129 -9.26 -14.34 -0.42
N ARG A 130 -9.57 -15.28 0.48
CA ARG A 130 -10.91 -15.88 0.67
C ARG A 130 -11.46 -15.62 2.06
N PRO A 131 -11.67 -14.33 2.43
CA PRO A 131 -12.09 -13.97 3.79
C PRO A 131 -13.50 -14.44 4.16
N GLU A 132 -14.44 -14.46 3.21
CA GLU A 132 -15.81 -14.92 3.49
C GLU A 132 -15.82 -16.41 3.84
N LYS A 133 -15.10 -17.23 3.07
CA LYS A 133 -14.93 -18.67 3.35
C LYS A 133 -14.17 -18.93 4.64
N ALA A 134 -13.15 -18.12 4.94
CA ALA A 134 -12.45 -18.21 6.22
C ALA A 134 -13.40 -17.96 7.39
N LEU A 135 -14.22 -16.91 7.30
CA LEU A 135 -15.20 -16.58 8.33
C LEU A 135 -16.26 -17.68 8.48
N GLU A 136 -16.85 -18.15 7.38
CA GLU A 136 -17.82 -19.24 7.37
C GLU A 136 -17.28 -20.49 8.07
N LEU A 137 -16.02 -20.83 7.80
CA LEU A 137 -15.35 -21.98 8.38
C LEU A 137 -15.20 -21.90 9.90
N ILE A 138 -14.77 -20.73 10.42
CA ILE A 138 -14.40 -20.61 11.84
C ILE A 138 -15.49 -20.02 12.73
N GLU A 139 -16.47 -19.30 12.19
CA GLU A 139 -17.50 -18.60 12.97
C GLU A 139 -18.22 -19.49 13.96
N PRO A 140 -18.66 -20.73 13.61
CA PRO A 140 -19.33 -21.61 14.55
C PRO A 140 -18.44 -21.97 15.77
N ALA A 141 -17.17 -22.27 15.53
CA ALA A 141 -16.21 -22.60 16.60
C ALA A 141 -15.84 -21.36 17.43
N ALA A 142 -15.62 -20.21 16.80
CA ALA A 142 -15.34 -18.95 17.50
C ALA A 142 -16.47 -18.56 18.45
N ARG A 143 -17.72 -18.71 18.04
CA ARG A 143 -18.90 -18.39 18.88
C ARG A 143 -19.15 -19.38 20.02
N SER A 144 -18.82 -20.66 19.81
CA SER A 144 -19.11 -21.71 20.81
C SER A 144 -18.02 -21.89 21.85
N GLY A 145 -16.75 -21.68 21.49
CA GLY A 145 -15.59 -22.13 22.23
C GLY A 145 -14.93 -21.09 23.13
N LYS A 146 -15.28 -19.82 23.06
CA LYS A 146 -14.62 -18.72 23.78
C LYS A 146 -13.09 -18.75 23.65
N ASP A 147 -12.59 -19.11 22.46
CA ASP A 147 -11.17 -19.13 22.13
C ASP A 147 -10.75 -17.74 21.61
N PRO A 148 -9.90 -16.98 22.34
CA PRO A 148 -9.53 -15.65 21.94
C PRO A 148 -8.78 -15.61 20.60
N GLY A 149 -8.04 -16.67 20.25
CA GLY A 149 -7.35 -16.76 18.97
C GLY A 149 -8.30 -16.95 17.78
N LEU A 150 -9.30 -17.81 17.93
CA LEU A 150 -10.34 -18.00 16.91
C LEU A 150 -11.19 -16.74 16.74
N LEU A 151 -11.54 -16.05 17.83
CA LEU A 151 -12.23 -14.76 17.79
C LEU A 151 -11.40 -13.70 17.09
N ALA A 152 -10.10 -13.61 17.39
CA ALA A 152 -9.21 -12.68 16.71
C ALA A 152 -9.13 -12.95 15.19
N LEU A 153 -9.06 -14.22 14.80
CA LEU A 153 -9.03 -14.65 13.41
C LEU A 153 -10.37 -14.39 12.69
N ALA A 154 -11.51 -14.65 13.38
CA ALA A 154 -12.84 -14.34 12.85
C ALA A 154 -13.02 -12.83 12.63
N GLY A 155 -12.49 -12.00 13.53
CA GLY A 155 -12.46 -10.56 13.35
C GLY A 155 -11.63 -10.13 12.14
N ALA A 156 -10.46 -10.76 11.92
CA ALA A 156 -9.63 -10.49 10.74
C ALA A 156 -10.34 -10.89 9.43
N ALA A 157 -11.04 -12.01 9.43
CA ALA A 157 -11.83 -12.47 8.29
C ALA A 157 -13.00 -11.52 7.98
N ALA A 158 -13.76 -11.13 8.99
CA ALA A 158 -14.85 -10.17 8.84
C ALA A 158 -14.35 -8.80 8.34
N TRP A 159 -13.22 -8.32 8.86
CA TRP A 159 -12.63 -7.06 8.45
C TRP A 159 -12.19 -7.06 6.97
N ARG A 160 -11.57 -8.17 6.52
CA ARG A 160 -11.19 -8.32 5.11
C ARG A 160 -12.40 -8.48 4.19
N ALA A 161 -13.49 -9.06 4.67
CA ALA A 161 -14.78 -9.14 3.98
C ALA A 161 -15.57 -7.81 4.02
N ASP A 162 -14.96 -6.71 4.49
CA ASP A 162 -15.59 -5.38 4.64
C ASP A 162 -16.79 -5.34 5.60
N ASP A 163 -16.86 -6.28 6.55
CA ASP A 163 -17.80 -6.24 7.68
C ASP A 163 -17.09 -5.74 8.94
N THR A 164 -16.83 -4.42 8.95
CA THR A 164 -16.08 -3.76 10.02
C THR A 164 -16.80 -3.87 11.37
N GLY A 165 -18.15 -3.83 11.36
CA GLY A 165 -18.95 -3.97 12.58
C GLY A 165 -18.79 -5.33 13.24
N LYS A 166 -18.86 -6.40 12.45
CA LYS A 166 -18.67 -7.78 12.92
C LYS A 166 -17.23 -8.00 13.38
N ALA A 167 -16.25 -7.45 12.66
CA ALA A 167 -14.84 -7.52 13.05
C ALA A 167 -14.58 -6.93 14.45
N LEU A 168 -15.10 -5.74 14.70
CA LEU A 168 -15.00 -5.07 16.01
C LEU A 168 -15.69 -5.88 17.13
N GLY A 169 -16.81 -6.52 16.82
CA GLY A 169 -17.48 -7.42 17.76
C GLY A 169 -16.58 -8.57 18.21
N TYR A 170 -16.02 -9.32 17.25
CA TYR A 170 -15.12 -10.45 17.54
C TYR A 170 -13.85 -10.03 18.26
N TRP A 171 -13.22 -8.93 17.85
CA TRP A 171 -12.00 -8.46 18.50
C TRP A 171 -12.24 -7.97 19.92
N ARG A 172 -13.39 -7.36 20.20
CA ARG A 172 -13.77 -6.99 21.57
C ARG A 172 -13.89 -8.24 22.44
N GLU A 173 -14.66 -9.24 22.00
CA GLU A 173 -14.80 -10.50 22.72
C GLU A 173 -13.45 -11.20 22.93
N SER A 174 -12.56 -11.18 21.93
CA SER A 174 -11.20 -11.72 22.05
C SER A 174 -10.38 -11.00 23.12
N LEU A 175 -10.42 -9.66 23.14
CA LEU A 175 -9.69 -8.81 24.09
C LEU A 175 -10.23 -8.94 25.53
N ASP A 176 -11.55 -9.12 25.67
CA ASP A 176 -12.19 -9.37 26.97
C ASP A 176 -11.74 -10.72 27.57
N LEU A 177 -11.48 -11.72 26.74
CA LEU A 177 -10.98 -13.02 27.17
C LEU A 177 -9.49 -13.00 27.44
N GLN A 178 -8.71 -12.36 26.59
CA GLN A 178 -7.25 -12.29 26.66
C GLN A 178 -6.74 -10.95 26.17
N PRO A 179 -6.15 -10.11 27.04
CA PRO A 179 -5.52 -8.87 26.64
C PRO A 179 -4.40 -9.10 25.63
N ASN A 180 -4.44 -8.36 24.50
CA ASN A 180 -3.44 -8.38 23.45
C ASN A 180 -3.19 -6.95 22.96
N PRO A 181 -2.07 -6.27 23.36
CA PRO A 181 -1.82 -4.88 23.01
C PRO A 181 -1.79 -4.59 21.51
N ALA A 182 -1.31 -5.55 20.70
CA ALA A 182 -1.27 -5.40 19.25
C ALA A 182 -2.68 -5.44 18.64
N LEU A 183 -3.53 -6.39 19.10
CA LEU A 183 -4.92 -6.47 18.70
C LEU A 183 -5.72 -5.24 19.18
N GLU A 184 -5.44 -4.74 20.39
CA GLU A 184 -6.08 -3.52 20.90
C GLU A 184 -5.75 -2.29 20.04
N SER A 185 -4.50 -2.16 19.59
CA SER A 185 -4.09 -1.10 18.67
C SER A 185 -4.81 -1.18 17.34
N LEU A 186 -4.92 -2.39 16.78
CA LEU A 186 -5.68 -2.65 15.56
C LEU A 186 -7.18 -2.33 15.76
N TYR A 187 -7.77 -2.78 16.86
CA TYR A 187 -9.15 -2.50 17.22
C TYR A 187 -9.45 -1.00 17.24
N LYS A 188 -8.62 -0.21 17.96
CA LYS A 188 -8.80 1.25 18.05
C LYS A 188 -8.71 1.94 16.69
N ARG A 189 -7.86 1.46 15.79
CA ARG A 189 -7.76 2.00 14.44
C ARG A 189 -8.99 1.68 13.62
N VAL A 190 -9.43 0.42 13.62
CA VAL A 190 -10.61 -0.01 12.86
C VAL A 190 -11.90 0.58 13.44
N GLU A 191 -11.94 0.88 14.72
CA GLU A 191 -13.05 1.65 15.32
C GLU A 191 -13.14 3.07 14.74
N LYS A 192 -12.00 3.74 14.49
CA LYS A 192 -12.00 5.04 13.80
C LYS A 192 -12.47 4.91 12.35
N GLU A 193 -12.02 3.86 11.66
CA GLU A 193 -12.49 3.54 10.31
C GLU A 193 -14.00 3.40 10.31
N ASN A 194 -14.56 2.57 11.17
CA ASN A 194 -16.00 2.31 11.26
C ASN A 194 -16.84 3.58 11.52
N LYS A 195 -16.33 4.53 12.31
CA LYS A 195 -17.00 5.81 12.54
C LYS A 195 -17.07 6.68 11.29
N ASN A 196 -16.03 6.63 10.45
CA ASN A 196 -15.98 7.39 9.19
C ASN A 196 -16.80 6.72 8.07
N ASP A 197 -17.07 5.43 8.18
CA ASP A 197 -17.77 4.63 7.16
C ASP A 197 -19.29 4.80 7.16
N GLN A 198 -19.87 5.49 8.12
CA GLN A 198 -21.34 5.66 8.25
C GLN A 198 -21.97 6.41 7.07
N SER A 199 -21.18 7.18 6.30
CA SER A 199 -21.59 7.89 5.09
C SER A 199 -21.18 7.19 3.80
N SER A 200 -20.68 5.97 3.87
CA SER A 200 -20.19 5.23 2.70
C SER A 200 -21.32 4.48 2.01
N GLU A 201 -21.27 4.46 0.68
CA GLU A 201 -22.12 3.65 -0.18
C GLU A 201 -21.35 2.47 -0.79
N ARG A 202 -22.07 1.47 -1.31
CA ARG A 202 -21.49 0.28 -1.92
C ARG A 202 -21.97 0.09 -3.34
N LEU A 203 -21.05 -0.27 -4.22
CA LEU A 203 -21.29 -0.70 -5.59
C LEU A 203 -20.62 -2.06 -5.84
N TYR A 204 -21.30 -2.88 -6.62
CA TYR A 204 -20.81 -4.23 -6.92
C TYR A 204 -20.57 -4.37 -8.42
N GLY A 205 -19.35 -4.70 -8.78
CA GLY A 205 -18.96 -5.15 -10.10
C GLY A 205 -19.00 -6.68 -10.21
N VAL A 206 -18.37 -7.22 -11.24
CA VAL A 206 -18.26 -8.66 -11.45
C VAL A 206 -17.34 -9.28 -10.40
N ARG A 207 -16.17 -8.72 -10.21
CA ARG A 207 -15.11 -9.18 -9.29
C ARG A 207 -14.81 -8.22 -8.16
N ILE A 208 -15.36 -7.02 -8.20
CA ILE A 208 -15.08 -5.94 -7.27
C ILE A 208 -16.31 -5.64 -6.39
N ALA A 209 -16.05 -5.45 -5.10
CA ALA A 209 -16.99 -4.82 -4.16
C ALA A 209 -16.37 -3.46 -3.76
N LEU A 210 -16.91 -2.37 -4.29
CA LEU A 210 -16.42 -1.01 -4.00
C LEU A 210 -17.27 -0.40 -2.89
N ARG A 211 -16.62 0.06 -1.82
CA ARG A 211 -17.16 0.99 -0.84
C ARG A 211 -16.58 2.38 -1.09
N TYR A 212 -17.40 3.41 -1.13
CA TYR A 212 -16.94 4.76 -1.41
C TYR A 212 -17.62 5.81 -0.53
N GLU A 213 -16.89 6.90 -0.26
CA GLU A 213 -17.36 8.05 0.53
C GLU A 213 -18.30 8.93 -0.33
N ALA A 214 -19.62 8.72 -0.17
CA ALA A 214 -20.65 9.35 -1.03
C ALA A 214 -20.66 10.89 -0.96
N GLY A 215 -20.19 11.50 0.12
CA GLY A 215 -20.08 12.96 0.25
C GLY A 215 -18.90 13.58 -0.52
N ALA A 216 -17.89 12.76 -0.87
CA ALA A 216 -16.65 13.22 -1.52
C ALA A 216 -16.49 12.67 -2.95
N ILE A 217 -17.10 11.53 -3.25
CA ILE A 217 -16.99 10.83 -4.53
C ILE A 217 -18.38 10.68 -5.13
N SER A 218 -18.54 11.13 -6.38
CA SER A 218 -19.83 10.99 -7.07
C SER A 218 -20.13 9.54 -7.43
N ALA A 219 -21.40 9.18 -7.54
CA ALA A 219 -21.83 7.85 -7.99
C ALA A 219 -21.28 7.52 -9.38
N ASP A 220 -21.21 8.50 -10.30
CA ASP A 220 -20.62 8.32 -11.64
C ASP A 220 -19.14 7.96 -11.56
N THR A 221 -18.37 8.64 -10.72
CA THR A 221 -16.95 8.32 -10.47
C THR A 221 -16.81 6.93 -9.87
N ALA A 222 -17.65 6.58 -8.91
CA ALA A 222 -17.65 5.25 -8.29
C ALA A 222 -17.96 4.14 -9.31
N HIS A 223 -18.92 4.35 -10.23
CA HIS A 223 -19.20 3.42 -11.33
C HIS A 223 -18.01 3.26 -12.28
N GLN A 224 -17.34 4.39 -12.64
CA GLN A 224 -16.13 4.34 -13.46
C GLN A 224 -15.00 3.55 -12.75
N MET A 225 -14.84 3.71 -11.42
CA MET A 225 -13.85 2.96 -10.64
C MET A 225 -14.13 1.46 -10.65
N VAL A 226 -15.38 1.05 -10.41
CA VAL A 226 -15.74 -0.38 -10.45
C VAL A 226 -15.46 -0.97 -11.82
N ALA A 227 -15.88 -0.28 -12.90
CA ALA A 227 -15.65 -0.74 -14.27
C ALA A 227 -14.15 -0.85 -14.59
N LEU A 228 -13.35 0.14 -14.17
CA LEU A 228 -11.90 0.12 -14.37
C LEU A 228 -11.23 -0.99 -13.56
N LEU A 229 -11.59 -1.17 -12.30
CA LEU A 229 -11.05 -2.23 -11.44
C LEU A 229 -11.39 -3.62 -11.99
N ASP A 230 -12.62 -3.85 -12.45
CA ASP A 230 -13.01 -5.11 -13.10
C ASP A 230 -12.23 -5.34 -14.41
N GLN A 231 -12.03 -4.29 -15.21
CA GLN A 231 -11.25 -4.35 -16.45
C GLN A 231 -9.78 -4.68 -16.17
N GLU A 232 -9.16 -3.96 -15.22
CA GLU A 232 -7.75 -4.17 -14.85
C GLU A 232 -7.56 -5.56 -14.21
N PHE A 233 -8.49 -6.00 -13.36
CA PHE A 233 -8.45 -7.36 -12.85
C PHE A 233 -8.51 -8.39 -13.98
N GLY A 234 -9.41 -8.21 -14.97
CA GLY A 234 -9.48 -9.10 -16.14
C GLY A 234 -8.18 -9.14 -16.93
N ARG A 235 -7.55 -8.00 -17.17
CA ARG A 235 -6.27 -7.88 -17.86
C ARG A 235 -5.13 -8.56 -17.08
N ILE A 236 -4.99 -8.21 -15.80
CA ILE A 236 -3.90 -8.69 -14.94
C ILE A 236 -4.08 -10.18 -14.63
N SER A 237 -5.30 -10.64 -14.37
CA SER A 237 -5.56 -12.08 -14.17
C SER A 237 -5.28 -12.90 -15.40
N GLY A 238 -5.56 -12.37 -16.59
CA GLY A 238 -5.17 -13.00 -17.86
C GLY A 238 -3.66 -13.17 -18.02
N GLU A 239 -2.88 -12.23 -17.49
CA GLU A 239 -1.42 -12.26 -17.54
C GLU A 239 -0.81 -13.14 -16.43
N LEU A 240 -1.27 -13.00 -15.19
CA LEU A 240 -0.71 -13.68 -14.03
C LEU A 240 -1.35 -15.06 -13.73
N GLY A 241 -2.53 -15.34 -14.25
CA GLY A 241 -3.26 -16.59 -14.00
C GLY A 241 -4.00 -16.63 -12.66
N CYS A 242 -4.17 -15.49 -11.96
CA CYS A 242 -4.91 -15.45 -10.71
C CYS A 242 -6.43 -15.62 -10.94
N VAL A 243 -7.11 -16.25 -9.97
CA VAL A 243 -8.57 -16.45 -9.98
C VAL A 243 -9.16 -15.95 -8.68
N ALA A 244 -10.05 -14.96 -8.75
CA ALA A 244 -10.81 -14.51 -7.58
C ALA A 244 -12.09 -15.34 -7.44
N GLU A 245 -12.22 -16.10 -6.36
CA GLU A 245 -13.43 -16.83 -6.00
C GLU A 245 -14.44 -15.95 -5.28
N GLU A 246 -13.95 -14.99 -4.48
CA GLU A 246 -14.72 -13.96 -3.81
C GLU A 246 -14.45 -12.59 -4.44
N ARG A 247 -15.33 -11.61 -4.17
CA ARG A 247 -15.08 -10.25 -4.66
C ARG A 247 -13.91 -9.61 -3.92
N ILE A 248 -13.07 -8.94 -4.67
CA ILE A 248 -12.00 -8.11 -4.12
C ILE A 248 -12.63 -6.83 -3.59
N VAL A 249 -12.42 -6.55 -2.32
CA VAL A 249 -12.92 -5.33 -1.68
C VAL A 249 -12.02 -4.16 -2.06
N ALA A 250 -12.63 -3.08 -2.53
CA ALA A 250 -11.99 -1.80 -2.78
C ALA A 250 -12.68 -0.70 -1.97
N ILE A 251 -11.90 0.23 -1.43
CA ILE A 251 -12.37 1.35 -0.61
C ILE A 251 -11.83 2.64 -1.20
N ALA A 252 -12.74 3.48 -1.69
CA ALA A 252 -12.41 4.79 -2.22
C ALA A 252 -12.84 5.89 -1.24
N GLN A 253 -11.92 6.73 -0.87
CA GLN A 253 -12.12 7.76 0.14
C GLN A 253 -11.55 9.10 -0.34
N SER A 254 -12.00 10.19 0.25
CA SER A 254 -11.29 11.47 0.11
C SER A 254 -9.86 11.34 0.65
N PRO A 255 -8.90 12.13 0.17
CA PRO A 255 -7.52 12.10 0.70
C PRO A 255 -7.45 12.33 2.21
N GLU A 256 -8.35 13.12 2.76
CA GLU A 256 -8.44 13.36 4.21
C GLU A 256 -8.91 12.12 4.97
N ALA A 257 -9.99 11.47 4.51
CA ALA A 257 -10.51 10.26 5.13
C ALA A 257 -9.50 9.09 4.98
N TYR A 258 -8.88 8.96 3.81
CA TYR A 258 -7.84 7.97 3.56
C TYR A 258 -6.69 8.08 4.58
N ARG A 259 -6.14 9.30 4.80
CA ARG A 259 -5.09 9.53 5.80
C ARG A 259 -5.53 9.22 7.23
N LYS A 260 -6.77 9.57 7.57
CA LYS A 260 -7.31 9.30 8.93
C LYS A 260 -7.51 7.81 9.22
N THR A 261 -7.80 7.02 8.20
CA THR A 261 -8.12 5.59 8.33
C THR A 261 -6.95 4.66 8.09
N THR A 262 -5.98 5.09 7.28
CA THR A 262 -4.82 4.26 6.91
C THR A 262 -3.53 4.70 7.58
N ASP A 263 -3.48 5.89 8.18
CA ASP A 263 -2.25 6.58 8.59
C ASP A 263 -1.23 6.68 7.42
N ALA A 264 -1.72 6.61 6.18
CA ALA A 264 -0.91 6.63 4.98
C ALA A 264 -0.38 8.04 4.68
N ALA A 265 0.74 8.07 3.97
CA ALA A 265 1.34 9.29 3.48
C ALA A 265 0.40 10.08 2.56
N GLU A 266 0.48 11.41 2.58
CA GLU A 266 -0.28 12.26 1.65
C GLU A 266 -0.01 11.94 0.16
N TRP A 267 1.18 11.42 -0.13
CA TRP A 267 1.60 11.02 -1.48
C TRP A 267 1.26 9.58 -1.85
N SER A 268 0.75 8.77 -0.91
CA SER A 268 0.37 7.38 -1.20
C SER A 268 -0.76 7.36 -2.23
N GLY A 269 -0.50 6.75 -3.36
CA GLY A 269 -1.47 6.59 -4.46
C GLY A 269 -2.51 5.51 -4.18
N GLY A 270 -2.25 4.65 -3.20
CA GLY A 270 -3.10 3.54 -2.80
C GLY A 270 -2.40 2.67 -1.77
N GLN A 271 -3.10 1.65 -1.30
CA GLN A 271 -2.60 0.64 -0.37
C GLN A 271 -3.40 -0.64 -0.51
N TYR A 272 -2.72 -1.78 -0.48
CA TYR A 272 -3.36 -3.08 -0.36
C TYR A 272 -3.08 -3.68 1.03
N ASP A 273 -4.11 -3.79 1.86
CA ASP A 273 -4.06 -4.40 3.20
C ASP A 273 -4.86 -5.73 3.29
N GLY A 274 -5.11 -6.35 2.13
CA GLY A 274 -6.12 -7.40 1.92
C GLY A 274 -7.42 -6.81 1.37
N ARG A 275 -7.51 -5.48 1.30
CA ARG A 275 -8.50 -4.68 0.62
C ARG A 275 -7.77 -3.56 -0.12
N ILE A 276 -8.23 -3.21 -1.28
CA ILE A 276 -7.67 -2.07 -2.02
C ILE A 276 -8.16 -0.78 -1.38
N ARG A 277 -7.26 0.15 -1.07
CA ARG A 277 -7.62 1.48 -0.55
C ARG A 277 -7.01 2.53 -1.43
N VAL A 278 -7.82 3.47 -1.90
CA VAL A 278 -7.35 4.55 -2.77
C VAL A 278 -7.91 5.90 -2.35
N PRO A 279 -7.04 6.93 -2.27
CA PRO A 279 -7.49 8.30 -2.12
C PRO A 279 -7.94 8.83 -3.48
N ILE A 280 -9.16 9.35 -3.56
CA ILE A 280 -9.68 10.01 -4.75
C ILE A 280 -9.87 11.49 -4.45
N ALA A 281 -9.02 12.32 -5.04
CA ALA A 281 -9.15 13.75 -4.93
C ALA A 281 -10.20 14.28 -5.90
N PRO A 282 -11.10 15.17 -5.49
CA PRO A 282 -11.90 15.93 -6.43
C PRO A 282 -10.98 16.81 -7.27
N PRO A 283 -11.29 17.08 -8.55
CA PRO A 283 -10.51 17.98 -9.35
C PRO A 283 -10.50 19.39 -8.77
N SER A 284 -9.36 20.01 -8.92
CA SER A 284 -9.19 21.41 -8.51
C SER A 284 -10.15 22.31 -9.31
N GLY A 285 -11.10 22.93 -8.63
CA GLY A 285 -11.97 23.97 -9.20
C GLY A 285 -13.31 23.55 -9.76
N THR A 286 -13.72 22.30 -9.65
CA THR A 286 -15.06 21.84 -10.08
C THR A 286 -15.96 21.57 -8.88
N ALA A 287 -17.22 21.99 -8.96
CA ALA A 287 -18.23 21.63 -7.98
C ALA A 287 -18.45 20.11 -7.96
N LEU A 288 -18.64 19.54 -6.78
CA LEU A 288 -19.12 18.18 -6.59
C LEU A 288 -20.34 17.95 -7.50
N GLY A 289 -20.24 17.05 -8.47
CA GLY A 289 -21.38 16.67 -9.32
C GLY A 289 -21.16 16.66 -10.83
N SER A 290 -20.03 17.13 -11.37
CA SER A 290 -19.72 16.93 -12.79
C SER A 290 -18.97 15.61 -12.98
N GLY A 291 -19.54 14.70 -13.75
CA GLY A 291 -18.97 13.37 -14.07
C GLY A 291 -17.53 13.49 -14.55
N GLN A 292 -16.60 13.16 -13.65
CA GLN A 292 -15.20 13.35 -13.88
C GLN A 292 -14.53 12.03 -14.19
N ALA A 293 -13.86 11.99 -15.32
CA ALA A 293 -13.03 10.85 -15.68
C ALA A 293 -11.84 10.72 -14.69
N LEU A 294 -11.58 9.51 -14.22
CA LEU A 294 -10.37 9.19 -13.47
C LEU A 294 -9.14 9.60 -14.29
N ASP A 295 -8.24 10.36 -13.68
CA ASP A 295 -7.00 10.75 -14.32
C ASP A 295 -6.02 9.56 -14.49
N ALA A 296 -4.96 9.78 -15.24
CA ALA A 296 -3.98 8.72 -15.52
C ALA A 296 -3.26 8.24 -14.25
N ALA A 297 -3.08 9.11 -13.24
CA ALA A 297 -2.43 8.74 -11.98
C ALA A 297 -3.33 7.83 -11.16
N ALA A 298 -4.62 8.17 -11.02
CA ALA A 298 -5.59 7.32 -10.34
C ALA A 298 -5.74 5.95 -11.02
N ARG A 299 -5.74 5.92 -12.37
CA ARG A 299 -5.79 4.66 -13.12
C ARG A 299 -4.59 3.77 -12.84
N ARG A 300 -3.37 4.34 -12.83
CA ARG A 300 -2.16 3.59 -12.50
C ARG A 300 -2.20 3.07 -11.05
N ALA A 301 -2.59 3.91 -10.10
CA ALA A 301 -2.72 3.50 -8.70
C ALA A 301 -3.70 2.33 -8.55
N LEU A 302 -4.86 2.38 -9.19
CA LEU A 302 -5.85 1.30 -9.17
C LEU A 302 -5.29 0.01 -9.79
N ALA A 303 -4.59 0.11 -10.92
CA ALA A 303 -3.96 -1.06 -11.56
C ALA A 303 -2.84 -1.66 -10.69
N HIS A 304 -2.06 -0.82 -10.00
CA HIS A 304 -1.03 -1.25 -9.04
C HIS A 304 -1.64 -2.07 -7.90
N GLU A 305 -2.69 -1.54 -7.26
CA GLU A 305 -3.33 -2.24 -6.14
C GLU A 305 -4.05 -3.52 -6.57
N ILE A 306 -4.63 -3.55 -7.77
CA ILE A 306 -5.20 -4.80 -8.35
C ILE A 306 -4.12 -5.84 -8.59
N ALA A 307 -2.90 -5.46 -8.99
CA ALA A 307 -1.80 -6.40 -9.14
C ALA A 307 -1.44 -7.06 -7.81
N HIS A 308 -1.38 -6.30 -6.71
CA HIS A 308 -1.19 -6.87 -5.37
C HIS A 308 -2.31 -7.81 -4.97
N ALA A 309 -3.57 -7.44 -5.24
CA ALA A 309 -4.72 -8.30 -4.97
C ALA A 309 -4.60 -9.62 -5.75
N CYS A 310 -4.29 -9.55 -7.05
CA CYS A 310 -4.10 -10.73 -7.89
C CYS A 310 -2.95 -11.62 -7.41
N LEU A 311 -1.79 -11.03 -7.06
CA LEU A 311 -0.64 -11.78 -6.54
C LEU A 311 -0.96 -12.50 -5.23
N THR A 312 -1.75 -11.87 -4.35
CA THR A 312 -2.21 -12.51 -3.10
C THR A 312 -3.02 -13.78 -3.38
N LEU A 313 -3.82 -13.80 -4.47
CA LEU A 313 -4.60 -14.98 -4.87
C LEU A 313 -3.72 -16.13 -5.38
N THR A 314 -2.48 -15.87 -5.82
CA THR A 314 -1.55 -16.89 -6.32
C THR A 314 -0.60 -17.43 -5.25
N GLY A 315 -0.47 -16.76 -4.10
CA GLY A 315 0.39 -17.21 -3.02
C GLY A 315 1.13 -16.07 -2.30
N ARG A 316 2.17 -16.47 -1.56
CA ARG A 316 3.05 -15.52 -0.85
C ARG A 316 4.32 -15.29 -1.65
N TRP A 317 4.56 -14.04 -2.00
CA TRP A 317 5.67 -13.64 -2.83
C TRP A 317 6.56 -12.63 -2.10
N PRO A 318 7.87 -12.62 -2.36
CA PRO A 318 8.76 -11.61 -1.80
C PRO A 318 8.39 -10.22 -2.30
N ALA A 319 8.66 -9.19 -1.49
CA ALA A 319 8.29 -7.82 -1.80
C ALA A 319 8.81 -7.35 -3.16
N TRP A 320 10.06 -7.70 -3.54
CA TRP A 320 10.61 -7.30 -4.83
C TRP A 320 9.80 -7.83 -6.03
N LEU A 321 9.26 -9.06 -5.93
CA LEU A 321 8.44 -9.64 -6.98
C LEU A 321 7.06 -8.95 -7.03
N GLN A 322 6.46 -8.72 -5.86
CA GLN A 322 5.16 -8.05 -5.75
C GLN A 322 5.22 -6.63 -6.29
N GLU A 323 6.16 -5.82 -5.80
CA GLU A 323 6.30 -4.42 -6.20
C GLU A 323 6.73 -4.28 -7.65
N GLY A 324 7.68 -5.10 -8.10
CA GLY A 324 8.12 -5.06 -9.49
C GLY A 324 7.01 -5.41 -10.48
N LEU A 325 6.20 -6.43 -10.18
CA LEU A 325 5.03 -6.78 -11.00
C LEU A 325 3.94 -5.70 -10.92
N ALA A 326 3.64 -5.18 -9.74
CA ALA A 326 2.64 -4.12 -9.57
C ALA A 326 3.02 -2.86 -10.36
N GLN A 327 4.28 -2.41 -10.29
CA GLN A 327 4.80 -1.29 -11.07
C GLN A 327 4.71 -1.55 -12.58
N ARG A 328 5.21 -2.70 -13.06
CA ARG A 328 5.17 -3.03 -14.48
C ARG A 328 3.73 -3.10 -15.01
N LEU A 329 2.84 -3.77 -14.28
CA LEU A 329 1.45 -3.97 -14.69
C LEU A 329 0.61 -2.68 -14.60
N SER A 330 1.01 -1.72 -13.77
CA SER A 330 0.44 -0.37 -13.75
C SER A 330 0.99 0.56 -14.83
N GLY A 331 2.00 0.12 -15.59
CA GLY A 331 2.61 0.88 -16.68
C GLY A 331 3.76 1.77 -16.26
N ASP A 332 4.33 1.54 -15.08
CA ASP A 332 5.55 2.23 -14.66
C ASP A 332 6.77 1.74 -15.45
N THR A 333 7.73 2.63 -15.62
CA THR A 333 8.99 2.35 -16.33
C THR A 333 10.16 2.92 -15.54
N VAL A 334 11.29 2.23 -15.57
CA VAL A 334 12.51 2.77 -14.97
C VAL A 334 13.04 3.90 -15.84
N SER A 335 13.11 5.11 -15.29
CA SER A 335 13.64 6.26 -16.02
C SER A 335 15.11 6.04 -16.38
N PRO A 336 15.62 6.64 -17.49
CA PRO A 336 17.05 6.55 -17.85
C PRO A 336 17.97 6.99 -16.72
N GLN A 337 17.55 7.97 -15.93
CA GLN A 337 18.32 8.52 -14.82
C GLN A 337 18.36 7.54 -13.64
N LEU A 338 17.22 6.94 -13.29
CA LEU A 338 17.18 5.92 -12.23
C LEU A 338 18.01 4.71 -12.64
N ARG A 339 17.94 4.29 -13.93
CA ARG A 339 18.74 3.20 -14.45
C ARG A 339 20.24 3.50 -14.33
N ALA A 340 20.69 4.70 -14.74
CA ALA A 340 22.06 5.12 -14.58
C ALA A 340 22.52 5.13 -13.11
N LYS A 341 21.64 5.54 -12.18
CA LYS A 341 21.91 5.51 -10.74
C LYS A 341 22.03 4.08 -10.22
N LEU A 342 21.15 3.18 -10.63
CA LEU A 342 21.24 1.76 -10.27
C LEU A 342 22.50 1.10 -10.81
N GLU A 343 22.87 1.37 -12.05
CA GLU A 343 24.14 0.90 -12.64
C GLU A 343 25.36 1.41 -11.88
N GLN A 344 25.36 2.69 -11.48
CA GLN A 344 26.43 3.26 -10.67
C GLN A 344 26.51 2.54 -9.31
N TRP A 345 25.39 2.37 -8.62
CA TRP A 345 25.34 1.69 -7.32
C TRP A 345 25.72 0.21 -7.41
N SER A 346 25.38 -0.46 -8.51
CA SER A 346 25.85 -1.83 -8.77
C SER A 346 27.38 -1.87 -8.86
N LYS A 347 28.01 -0.96 -9.64
CA LYS A 347 29.48 -0.87 -9.76
C LYS A 347 30.17 -0.55 -8.43
N GLU A 348 29.52 0.19 -7.56
CA GLU A 348 29.99 0.53 -6.22
C GLU A 348 29.72 -0.58 -5.17
N GLY A 349 29.04 -1.67 -5.55
CA GLY A 349 28.66 -2.75 -4.64
C GLY A 349 27.63 -2.34 -3.58
N ARG A 350 26.83 -1.31 -3.86
CA ARG A 350 25.83 -0.74 -2.93
C ARG A 350 24.42 -1.32 -3.09
N LEU A 351 24.16 -1.99 -4.21
CA LEU A 351 22.84 -2.60 -4.40
C LEU A 351 22.71 -3.89 -3.59
N PRO A 352 21.58 -4.07 -2.90
CA PRO A 352 21.29 -5.33 -2.25
C PRO A 352 20.95 -6.40 -3.29
N LYS A 353 21.21 -7.66 -2.95
CA LYS A 353 20.66 -8.78 -3.72
C LYS A 353 19.14 -8.83 -3.58
N LEU A 354 18.44 -9.28 -4.61
CA LEU A 354 16.98 -9.47 -4.58
C LEU A 354 16.54 -10.36 -3.43
N ALA A 355 17.28 -11.44 -3.19
CA ALA A 355 17.04 -12.36 -2.07
C ALA A 355 17.13 -11.68 -0.68
N ASN A 356 17.87 -10.58 -0.57
CA ASN A 356 18.06 -9.82 0.67
C ASN A 356 17.08 -8.65 0.81
N LEU A 357 16.31 -8.33 -0.24
CA LEU A 357 15.20 -7.40 -0.15
C LEU A 357 14.06 -8.06 0.65
N GLY A 358 14.07 -7.89 1.96
CA GLY A 358 13.11 -8.50 2.88
C GLY A 358 11.65 -8.15 2.52
N GLN A 359 10.73 -8.63 3.35
CA GLN A 359 9.29 -8.37 3.19
C GLN A 359 8.88 -6.98 3.70
N ASP A 360 9.68 -6.37 4.56
CA ASP A 360 9.39 -5.09 5.21
C ASP A 360 10.35 -4.02 4.72
N TRP A 361 9.86 -3.16 3.83
CA TRP A 361 10.58 -2.00 3.32
C TRP A 361 10.30 -0.72 4.10
N SER A 362 9.47 -0.80 5.14
CA SER A 362 9.12 0.33 6.00
C SER A 362 10.32 0.93 6.74
N ARG A 363 11.42 0.16 6.85
CA ARG A 363 12.66 0.58 7.52
C ARG A 363 13.77 1.03 6.58
N LEU A 364 13.52 1.03 5.28
CA LEU A 364 14.49 1.51 4.31
C LEU A 364 14.53 3.04 4.34
N ASP A 365 15.73 3.62 4.33
CA ASP A 365 15.87 5.04 4.03
C ASP A 365 15.50 5.32 2.57
N THR A 366 15.44 6.59 2.21
CA THR A 366 14.98 7.03 0.89
C THR A 366 15.78 6.42 -0.25
N ASP A 367 17.11 6.41 -0.15
CA ASP A 367 17.97 5.89 -1.21
C ASP A 367 17.80 4.37 -1.35
N HIS A 368 17.70 3.65 -0.23
CA HIS A 368 17.45 2.21 -0.24
C HIS A 368 16.03 1.88 -0.73
N ALA A 369 15.03 2.71 -0.38
CA ALA A 369 13.68 2.52 -0.91
C ALA A 369 13.63 2.73 -2.44
N ILE A 370 14.20 3.83 -2.95
CA ILE A 370 14.30 4.09 -4.40
C ILE A 370 15.04 2.94 -5.10
N ALA A 371 16.14 2.46 -4.51
CA ALA A 371 16.88 1.32 -5.03
C ALA A 371 16.02 0.05 -5.05
N ALA A 372 15.30 -0.24 -3.98
CA ALA A 372 14.46 -1.44 -3.87
C ALA A 372 13.33 -1.44 -4.92
N TYR A 373 12.58 -0.35 -5.04
CA TYR A 373 11.51 -0.21 -6.05
C TYR A 373 12.07 -0.25 -7.48
N GLY A 374 13.12 0.52 -7.77
CA GLY A 374 13.75 0.55 -9.10
C GLY A 374 14.37 -0.79 -9.47
N LEU A 375 15.08 -1.44 -8.55
CA LEU A 375 15.67 -2.76 -8.75
C LEU A 375 14.61 -3.84 -8.96
N SER A 376 13.49 -3.76 -8.25
CA SER A 376 12.36 -4.68 -8.42
C SER A 376 11.77 -4.59 -9.82
N LEU A 377 11.57 -3.37 -10.32
CA LEU A 377 11.05 -3.17 -11.68
C LEU A 377 12.05 -3.64 -12.74
N GLU A 378 13.35 -3.32 -12.61
CA GLU A 378 14.42 -3.83 -13.49
C GLU A 378 14.50 -5.37 -13.45
N ALA A 379 14.32 -5.99 -12.28
CA ALA A 379 14.31 -7.44 -12.15
C ALA A 379 13.13 -8.06 -12.91
N ILE A 380 11.96 -7.46 -12.84
CA ILE A 380 10.78 -7.92 -13.58
C ILE A 380 10.94 -7.67 -15.08
N ASP A 381 11.51 -6.55 -15.50
CA ASP A 381 11.83 -6.32 -16.93
C ASP A 381 12.82 -7.36 -17.45
N ALA A 382 13.87 -7.67 -16.69
CA ALA A 382 14.83 -8.72 -17.02
C ALA A 382 14.17 -10.11 -17.05
N PHE A 383 13.22 -10.36 -16.14
CA PHE A 383 12.43 -11.59 -16.12
C PHE A 383 11.61 -11.75 -17.41
N TYR A 384 10.86 -10.71 -17.78
CA TYR A 384 10.06 -10.75 -19.02
C TYR A 384 10.93 -10.91 -20.28
N ALA A 385 12.10 -10.28 -20.29
CA ALA A 385 13.05 -10.43 -21.38
C ALA A 385 13.60 -11.86 -21.51
N ALA A 386 13.77 -12.56 -20.38
CA ALA A 386 14.35 -13.91 -20.35
C ALA A 386 13.31 -15.03 -20.51
N TYR A 387 12.14 -14.88 -19.90
CA TYR A 387 11.16 -15.95 -19.72
C TYR A 387 9.77 -15.61 -20.30
N GLY A 388 9.53 -14.37 -20.71
CA GLY A 388 8.24 -13.91 -21.22
C GLY A 388 7.12 -13.88 -20.17
N ALA A 389 5.91 -13.54 -20.62
CA ALA A 389 4.72 -13.52 -19.76
C ALA A 389 4.32 -14.93 -19.27
N GLU A 390 4.53 -15.95 -20.08
CA GLU A 390 4.26 -17.34 -19.67
C GLU A 390 5.15 -17.77 -18.51
N GLY A 391 6.43 -17.34 -18.52
CA GLY A 391 7.37 -17.63 -17.43
C GLY A 391 6.93 -17.07 -16.08
N ILE A 392 6.28 -15.89 -16.04
CA ILE A 392 5.69 -15.35 -14.81
C ILE A 392 4.56 -16.26 -14.32
N ARG A 393 3.65 -16.63 -15.21
CA ARG A 393 2.53 -17.52 -14.85
C ARG A 393 3.03 -18.87 -14.33
N ASP A 394 4.03 -19.44 -14.99
CA ASP A 394 4.66 -20.69 -14.57
C ASP A 394 5.31 -20.56 -13.18
N LEU A 395 5.99 -19.44 -12.90
CA LEU A 395 6.56 -19.18 -11.59
C LEU A 395 5.48 -19.10 -10.51
N LEU A 396 4.39 -18.36 -10.78
CA LEU A 396 3.30 -18.19 -9.82
C LEU A 396 2.57 -19.52 -9.50
N HIS A 397 2.61 -20.49 -10.41
CA HIS A 397 2.08 -21.83 -10.17
C HIS A 397 3.13 -22.83 -9.63
N SER A 398 4.41 -22.48 -9.67
CA SER A 398 5.53 -23.33 -9.24
C SER A 398 6.50 -22.54 -8.38
N PRO A 399 6.12 -22.17 -7.13
CA PRO A 399 6.90 -21.26 -6.27
C PRO A 399 8.26 -21.82 -5.86
N ASP A 400 8.47 -23.12 -5.93
CA ASP A 400 9.74 -23.81 -5.70
C ASP A 400 10.85 -23.34 -6.67
N ARG A 401 10.49 -22.83 -7.85
CA ARG A 401 11.42 -22.26 -8.84
C ARG A 401 11.94 -20.87 -8.49
N LEU A 402 11.31 -20.18 -7.53
CA LEU A 402 11.62 -18.77 -7.20
C LEU A 402 13.12 -18.57 -6.87
N GLY A 403 13.70 -19.46 -6.07
CA GLY A 403 15.10 -19.34 -5.66
C GLY A 403 16.08 -19.39 -6.84
N ALA A 404 15.87 -20.32 -7.77
CA ALA A 404 16.70 -20.46 -8.97
C ALA A 404 16.54 -19.26 -9.92
N ILE A 405 15.31 -18.78 -10.10
CA ILE A 405 15.01 -17.62 -10.93
C ILE A 405 15.60 -16.35 -10.31
N THR A 406 15.47 -16.15 -8.98
CA THR A 406 16.07 -15.02 -8.29
C THR A 406 17.58 -14.97 -8.52
N ALA A 407 18.28 -16.11 -8.37
CA ALA A 407 19.71 -16.18 -8.60
C ALA A 407 20.11 -15.89 -10.07
N ASP A 408 19.31 -16.34 -11.05
CA ASP A 408 19.55 -16.00 -12.46
C ASP A 408 19.35 -14.50 -12.73
N LEU A 409 18.31 -13.90 -12.17
CA LEU A 409 18.05 -12.46 -12.29
C LEU A 409 19.16 -11.63 -11.64
N GLU A 410 19.60 -11.99 -10.43
CA GLU A 410 20.74 -11.33 -9.77
C GLU A 410 21.98 -11.35 -10.64
N LYS A 411 22.29 -12.48 -11.26
CA LYS A 411 23.43 -12.59 -12.19
C LYS A 411 23.26 -11.68 -13.41
N ARG A 412 22.05 -11.58 -13.99
CA ARG A 412 21.77 -10.71 -15.15
C ARG A 412 21.89 -9.23 -14.80
N LEU A 413 21.53 -8.87 -13.57
CA LEU A 413 21.58 -7.49 -13.06
C LEU A 413 22.96 -7.12 -12.49
N GLY A 414 23.90 -8.07 -12.42
CA GLY A 414 25.23 -7.82 -11.87
C GLY A 414 25.24 -7.58 -10.35
N LEU A 415 24.36 -8.29 -9.59
CA LEU A 415 24.19 -8.20 -8.13
C LEU A 415 24.98 -9.26 -7.37
#